data_74aaa309beacaab0f808c7688df410a6
#
_entry.id   74aaa309beacaab0f808c7688df410a6
#
_cell.length_a   1.000
_cell.length_b   1.000
_cell.length_c   1.000
_cell.angle_alpha   90.00
_cell.angle_beta   90.00
_cell.angle_gamma   90.00
#
_symmetry.space_group_name_H-M   'P 1'
#
loop_
_entity.id
_entity.type
_entity.pdbx_description
1 polymer ?
#
loop_
_entity_poly.entity_id
_entity_poly.type
_entity_poly.pdbx_seq_one_letter_code
_entity_poly.pdbx_strand_id
1 'polypeptide(L)'
;MPVTLRSGEPVLPEAIAFDCYDTLFLNNHDGWKVAFADIIEEQNIPLTPDEFWTHWRKYEVNFRKIRTDLGRPYNSPPFKSYRQAWTECFQQVFDDLKLDKAYANAAGDRASLHMTDR
;
A
#
# COMPACT_ATOMS: atom_id res chain seq x y z
N MET A 1 10.75 -6.53 -30.03
CA MET A 1 11.04 -7.94 -29.72
C MET A 1 9.82 -8.78 -30.13
N PRO A 2 9.99 -9.80 -31.00
CA PRO A 2 8.86 -10.65 -31.36
C PRO A 2 8.42 -11.51 -30.17
N VAL A 3 7.14 -11.66 -30.00
CA VAL A 3 6.51 -12.61 -29.08
C VAL A 3 5.88 -13.74 -29.89
N THR A 4 5.72 -14.90 -29.29
CA THR A 4 5.15 -16.07 -29.95
C THR A 4 3.76 -16.37 -29.40
N LEU A 5 2.77 -16.44 -30.27
CA LEU A 5 1.42 -16.88 -29.89
C LEU A 5 1.42 -18.38 -29.55
N ARG A 6 0.35 -18.87 -28.89
CA ARG A 6 0.15 -20.29 -28.60
C ARG A 6 0.14 -21.15 -29.88
N SER A 7 -0.22 -20.56 -31.02
CA SER A 7 -0.15 -21.17 -32.34
C SER A 7 1.26 -21.34 -32.87
N GLY A 8 2.30 -20.80 -32.23
CA GLY A 8 3.68 -20.79 -32.70
C GLY A 8 4.00 -19.69 -33.71
N GLU A 9 3.04 -18.82 -34.05
CA GLU A 9 3.27 -17.71 -34.97
C GLU A 9 3.97 -16.54 -34.28
N PRO A 10 5.08 -16.02 -34.80
CA PRO A 10 5.72 -14.82 -34.30
C PRO A 10 4.89 -13.58 -34.61
N VAL A 11 4.73 -12.67 -33.62
CA VAL A 11 4.05 -11.39 -33.81
C VAL A 11 4.91 -10.26 -33.21
N LEU A 12 4.81 -9.07 -33.81
CA LEU A 12 5.34 -7.85 -33.23
C LEU A 12 4.23 -7.20 -32.40
N PRO A 13 4.44 -6.94 -31.12
CA PRO A 13 3.45 -6.27 -30.29
C PRO A 13 3.30 -4.81 -30.71
N GLU A 14 2.07 -4.31 -30.76
CA GLU A 14 1.78 -2.89 -30.97
C GLU A 14 2.03 -2.05 -29.71
N ALA A 15 1.93 -2.67 -28.55
CA ALA A 15 2.21 -2.03 -27.26
C ALA A 15 2.81 -3.03 -26.27
N ILE A 16 3.66 -2.55 -25.38
CA ILE A 16 4.26 -3.33 -24.28
C ILE A 16 3.97 -2.59 -22.99
N ALA A 17 3.36 -3.27 -22.03
CA ALA A 17 3.14 -2.75 -20.68
C ALA A 17 4.05 -3.44 -19.69
N PHE A 18 4.66 -2.66 -18.81
CA PHE A 18 5.51 -3.17 -17.73
C PHE A 18 4.86 -2.84 -16.38
N ASP A 19 4.91 -3.80 -15.46
CA ASP A 19 4.73 -3.52 -14.06
C ASP A 19 5.90 -2.67 -13.54
N CYS A 20 5.70 -1.89 -12.48
CA CYS A 20 6.71 -0.96 -11.99
C CYS A 20 7.55 -1.54 -10.86
N TYR A 21 6.91 -1.85 -9.72
CA TYR A 21 7.65 -2.28 -8.52
C TYR A 21 8.12 -3.73 -8.66
N ASP A 22 9.39 -3.98 -8.31
CA ASP A 22 10.09 -5.27 -8.47
C ASP A 22 10.19 -5.76 -9.92
N THR A 23 9.79 -4.94 -10.89
CA THR A 23 9.96 -5.17 -12.32
C THR A 23 10.94 -4.18 -12.92
N LEU A 24 10.64 -2.87 -12.83
CA LEU A 24 11.50 -1.78 -13.30
C LEU A 24 12.26 -1.10 -12.16
N PHE A 25 11.66 -1.07 -10.98
CA PHE A 25 12.23 -0.44 -9.79
C PHE A 25 12.26 -1.43 -8.63
N LEU A 26 13.36 -1.44 -7.90
CA LEU A 26 13.44 -2.20 -6.66
C LEU A 26 12.46 -1.62 -5.65
N ASN A 27 11.61 -2.48 -5.08
CA ASN A 27 10.74 -2.14 -3.97
C ASN A 27 11.35 -2.64 -2.67
N ASN A 28 11.93 -1.72 -1.90
CA ASN A 28 12.49 -2.07 -0.60
C ASN A 28 11.39 -2.19 0.44
N HIS A 29 10.92 -3.41 0.67
CA HIS A 29 9.89 -3.68 1.69
C HIS A 29 10.34 -3.28 3.10
N ASP A 30 11.63 -3.32 3.40
CA ASP A 30 12.17 -2.89 4.69
C ASP A 30 12.07 -1.37 4.88
N GLY A 31 11.94 -0.61 3.81
CA GLY A 31 11.73 0.84 3.88
C GLY A 31 10.47 1.23 4.66
N TRP A 32 9.43 0.40 4.64
CA TRP A 32 8.25 0.62 5.45
C TRP A 32 8.53 0.61 6.95
N LYS A 33 9.49 -0.19 7.40
CA LYS A 33 9.90 -0.24 8.81
C LYS A 33 10.47 1.10 9.28
N VAL A 34 11.16 1.82 8.40
CA VAL A 34 11.67 3.15 8.71
C VAL A 34 10.52 4.12 8.96
N ALA A 35 9.53 4.17 8.05
CA ALA A 35 8.36 5.02 8.22
C ALA A 35 7.58 4.69 9.52
N PHE A 36 7.43 3.41 9.82
CA PHE A 36 6.74 2.97 11.04
C PHE A 36 7.56 3.29 12.30
N ALA A 37 8.89 3.18 12.24
CA ALA A 37 9.75 3.60 13.34
C ALA A 37 9.63 5.10 13.62
N ASP A 38 9.61 5.93 12.57
CA ASP A 38 9.41 7.37 12.69
C ASP A 38 8.06 7.71 13.33
N ILE A 39 6.99 7.06 12.89
CA ILE A 39 5.65 7.25 13.48
C ILE A 39 5.63 6.85 14.96
N ILE A 40 6.25 5.73 15.29
CA ILE A 40 6.36 5.25 16.69
C ILE A 40 7.08 6.27 17.56
N GLU A 41 8.20 6.80 17.08
CA GLU A 41 8.98 7.80 17.79
C GLU A 41 8.22 9.11 17.94
N GLU A 42 7.65 9.64 16.85
CA GLU A 42 6.91 10.90 16.84
C GLU A 42 5.68 10.88 17.78
N GLN A 43 5.02 9.72 17.89
CA GLN A 43 3.76 9.59 18.62
C GLN A 43 3.87 8.78 19.90
N ASN A 44 5.08 8.33 20.24
CA ASN A 44 5.36 7.53 21.44
C ASN A 44 4.46 6.28 21.53
N ILE A 45 4.36 5.53 20.44
CA ILE A 45 3.54 4.31 20.36
C ILE A 45 4.29 3.13 21.02
N PRO A 46 3.65 2.37 21.94
CA PRO A 46 4.30 1.29 22.67
C PRO A 46 4.36 -0.02 21.86
N LEU A 47 4.87 0.04 20.64
CA LEU A 47 5.01 -1.09 19.73
C LEU A 47 6.38 -1.04 19.03
N THR A 48 6.88 -2.21 18.63
CA THR A 48 7.98 -2.28 17.67
C THR A 48 7.48 -1.99 16.25
N PRO A 49 8.36 -1.56 15.31
CA PRO A 49 7.97 -1.36 13.92
C PRO A 49 7.35 -2.62 13.27
N ASP A 50 7.85 -3.82 13.59
CA ASP A 50 7.31 -5.07 13.06
C ASP A 50 5.91 -5.39 13.60
N GLU A 51 5.68 -5.17 14.88
CA GLU A 51 4.35 -5.33 15.49
C GLU A 51 3.36 -4.34 14.90
N PHE A 52 3.74 -3.08 14.79
CA PHE A 52 2.90 -2.04 14.22
C PHE A 52 2.57 -2.33 12.75
N TRP A 53 3.58 -2.69 11.95
CA TRP A 53 3.39 -3.13 10.56
C TRP A 53 2.40 -4.29 10.46
N THR A 54 2.54 -5.31 11.30
CA THR A 54 1.66 -6.49 11.28
C THR A 54 0.21 -6.12 11.56
N HIS A 55 -0.05 -5.25 12.53
CA HIS A 55 -1.39 -4.74 12.82
C HIS A 55 -1.97 -3.95 11.65
N TRP A 56 -1.20 -3.02 11.12
CA TRP A 56 -1.61 -2.14 10.02
C TRP A 56 -1.84 -2.92 8.72
N ARG A 57 -0.94 -3.84 8.39
CA ARG A 57 -0.97 -4.63 7.15
C ARG A 57 -2.27 -5.44 7.00
N LYS A 58 -2.82 -5.91 8.07
CA LYS A 58 -4.10 -6.62 8.12
C LYS A 58 -5.23 -5.78 7.50
N TYR A 59 -5.32 -4.52 7.86
CA TYR A 59 -6.33 -3.60 7.33
C TYR A 59 -6.02 -3.17 5.90
N GLU A 60 -4.77 -2.93 5.60
CA GLU A 60 -4.32 -2.55 4.26
C GLU A 60 -4.58 -3.65 3.23
N VAL A 61 -4.32 -4.90 3.55
CA VAL A 61 -4.65 -6.05 2.69
C VAL A 61 -6.16 -6.16 2.48
N ASN A 62 -6.95 -5.97 3.53
CA ASN A 62 -8.41 -5.98 3.40
C ASN A 62 -8.90 -4.83 2.50
N PHE A 63 -8.36 -3.64 2.67
CA PHE A 63 -8.65 -2.50 1.79
C PHE A 63 -8.43 -2.85 0.32
N ARG A 64 -7.30 -3.47 -0.01
CA ARG A 64 -6.99 -3.87 -1.40
C ARG A 64 -7.99 -4.88 -1.95
N LYS A 65 -8.43 -5.83 -1.13
CA LYS A 65 -9.40 -6.86 -1.54
C LYS A 65 -10.76 -6.30 -1.92
N ILE A 66 -11.23 -5.29 -1.18
CA ILE A 66 -12.57 -4.71 -1.39
C ILE A 66 -12.57 -3.53 -2.36
N ARG A 67 -11.41 -3.13 -2.86
CA ARG A 67 -11.24 -1.88 -3.61
C ARG A 67 -11.74 -1.95 -5.03
N THR A 68 -11.59 -3.09 -5.69
CA THR A 68 -11.92 -3.25 -7.11
C THR A 68 -12.60 -4.57 -7.36
N ASP A 69 -13.78 -4.53 -7.96
CA ASP A 69 -14.43 -5.71 -8.53
C ASP A 69 -13.94 -5.87 -9.97
N LEU A 70 -13.00 -6.78 -10.18
CA LEU A 70 -12.43 -7.03 -11.52
C LEU A 70 -13.43 -7.66 -12.47
N GLY A 71 -14.44 -8.41 -11.98
CA GLY A 71 -15.50 -8.97 -12.80
C GLY A 71 -16.57 -7.93 -13.19
N ARG A 72 -16.74 -6.92 -12.36
CA ARG A 72 -17.73 -5.85 -12.54
C ARG A 72 -17.13 -4.50 -12.14
N PRO A 73 -16.21 -3.94 -12.93
CA PRO A 73 -15.47 -2.72 -12.55
C PRO A 73 -16.36 -1.53 -12.20
N TYR A 74 -17.54 -1.43 -12.81
CA TYR A 74 -18.53 -0.38 -12.53
C TYR A 74 -19.19 -0.50 -11.14
N ASN A 75 -19.06 -1.65 -10.47
CA ASN A 75 -19.52 -1.85 -9.09
C ASN A 75 -18.42 -1.55 -8.05
N SER A 76 -17.23 -1.15 -8.51
CA SER A 76 -16.14 -0.81 -7.60
C SER A 76 -16.54 0.39 -6.72
N PRO A 77 -16.05 0.46 -5.47
CA PRO A 77 -16.29 1.61 -4.60
C PRO A 77 -15.76 2.91 -5.22
N PRO A 78 -16.27 4.07 -4.79
CA PRO A 78 -15.72 5.36 -5.21
C PRO A 78 -14.22 5.45 -4.98
N PHE A 79 -13.54 6.25 -5.80
CA PHE A 79 -12.10 6.46 -5.68
C PHE A 79 -11.71 6.92 -4.27
N LYS A 80 -10.62 6.36 -3.78
CA LYS A 80 -9.98 6.73 -2.53
C LYS A 80 -8.47 6.74 -2.74
N SER A 81 -7.81 7.83 -2.34
CA SER A 81 -6.36 7.89 -2.42
C SER A 81 -5.70 6.92 -1.44
N TYR A 82 -4.47 6.52 -1.71
CA TYR A 82 -3.70 5.71 -0.75
C TYR A 82 -3.52 6.42 0.59
N ARG A 83 -3.27 7.74 0.58
CA ARG A 83 -3.19 8.54 1.80
C ARG A 83 -4.44 8.38 2.67
N GLN A 84 -5.63 8.52 2.08
CA GLN A 84 -6.90 8.32 2.80
C GLN A 84 -7.03 6.89 3.32
N ALA A 85 -6.77 5.90 2.46
CA ALA A 85 -6.88 4.49 2.82
C ALA A 85 -5.91 4.11 3.94
N TRP A 86 -4.67 4.57 3.87
CA TRP A 86 -3.66 4.31 4.89
C TRP A 86 -3.98 5.02 6.21
N THR A 87 -4.47 6.25 6.15
CA THR A 87 -4.97 6.96 7.34
C THR A 87 -6.10 6.18 8.02
N GLU A 88 -7.04 5.68 7.27
CA GLU A 88 -8.13 4.85 7.80
C GLU A 88 -7.61 3.54 8.42
N CYS A 89 -6.59 2.92 7.82
CA CYS A 89 -5.92 1.76 8.42
C CYS A 89 -5.27 2.11 9.77
N PHE A 90 -4.62 3.26 9.88
CA PHE A 90 -4.08 3.73 11.17
C PHE A 90 -5.19 4.01 12.18
N GLN A 91 -6.31 4.60 11.76
CA GLN A 91 -7.45 4.81 12.65
C GLN A 91 -7.96 3.49 13.25
N GLN A 92 -8.05 2.45 12.45
CA GLN A 92 -8.48 1.13 12.91
C GLN A 92 -7.46 0.49 13.86
N VAL A 93 -6.16 0.58 13.55
CA VAL A 93 -5.10 0.10 14.46
C VAL A 93 -5.14 0.86 15.79
N PHE A 94 -5.26 2.18 15.74
CA PHE A 94 -5.30 3.00 16.95
C PHE A 94 -6.55 2.71 17.81
N ASP A 95 -7.68 2.42 17.15
CA ASP A 95 -8.89 1.97 17.84
C ASP A 95 -8.69 0.62 18.53
N ASP A 96 -8.13 -0.36 17.83
CA ASP A 96 -7.83 -1.69 18.37
C ASP A 96 -6.90 -1.63 19.59
N LEU A 97 -5.90 -0.75 19.52
CA LEU A 97 -4.89 -0.59 20.56
C LEU A 97 -5.29 0.45 21.63
N LYS A 98 -6.47 1.05 21.50
CA LYS A 98 -6.97 2.10 22.39
C LYS A 98 -6.04 3.32 22.46
N LEU A 99 -5.40 3.65 21.32
CA LEU A 99 -4.61 4.85 21.16
C LEU A 99 -5.49 6.01 20.65
N ASP A 100 -4.97 7.24 20.78
CA ASP A 100 -5.71 8.42 20.31
C ASP A 100 -5.74 8.47 18.78
N LYS A 101 -6.94 8.34 18.21
CA LYS A 101 -7.17 8.40 16.77
C LYS A 101 -6.84 9.76 16.14
N ALA A 102 -6.71 10.82 16.94
CA ALA A 102 -6.35 12.13 16.43
C ALA A 102 -4.97 12.13 15.72
N TYR A 103 -4.09 11.20 16.07
CA TYR A 103 -2.78 11.04 15.46
C TYR A 103 -2.76 10.20 14.17
N ALA A 104 -3.88 9.60 13.78
CA ALA A 104 -3.92 8.76 12.58
C ALA A 104 -3.66 9.56 11.29
N ASN A 105 -4.07 10.82 11.22
CA ASN A 105 -3.78 11.68 10.08
C ASN A 105 -2.28 11.93 9.93
N ALA A 106 -1.58 12.22 11.02
CA ALA A 106 -0.13 12.42 10.99
C ALA A 106 0.59 11.12 10.58
N ALA A 107 0.14 9.96 11.06
CA ALA A 107 0.68 8.66 10.65
C ALA A 107 0.46 8.39 9.16
N GLY A 108 -0.73 8.67 8.64
CA GLY A 108 -1.07 8.53 7.21
C GLY A 108 -0.23 9.46 6.33
N ASP A 109 -0.01 10.68 6.77
CA ASP A 109 0.85 11.65 6.09
C ASP A 109 2.29 11.18 6.04
N ARG A 110 2.84 10.74 7.16
CA ARG A 110 4.22 10.23 7.24
C ARG A 110 4.41 9.00 6.34
N ALA A 111 3.48 8.06 6.36
CA ALA A 111 3.53 6.88 5.49
C ALA A 111 3.46 7.26 4.00
N SER A 112 2.64 8.25 3.64
CA SER A 112 2.52 8.74 2.27
C SER A 112 3.80 9.43 1.80
N LEU A 113 4.41 10.26 2.62
CA LEU A 113 5.68 10.93 2.32
C LEU A 113 6.79 9.92 2.08
N HIS A 114 6.86 8.85 2.86
CA HIS A 114 7.85 7.80 2.66
C HIS A 114 7.80 7.20 1.24
N MET A 115 6.62 7.12 0.63
CA MET A 115 6.46 6.61 -0.73
C MET A 115 6.89 7.61 -1.81
N THR A 116 6.94 8.90 -1.50
CA THR A 116 7.30 9.95 -2.46
C THR A 116 8.76 10.38 -2.37
N ASP A 117 9.40 10.18 -1.23
CA ASP A 117 10.79 10.61 -0.96
C ASP A 117 11.84 9.50 -1.16
N ARG A 118 11.56 8.54 -2.04
CA ARG A 118 12.47 7.43 -2.37
C ARG A 118 13.50 7.80 -3.42
#